data_c50ea2a152cc0b6c442e30998cfea7ff
#
_entry.id   c50ea2a152cc0b6c442e30998cfea7ff
#
_cell.length_a   1.000
_cell.length_b   1.000
_cell.length_c   1.000
_cell.angle_alpha   90.00
_cell.angle_beta   90.00
_cell.angle_gamma   90.00
#
_symmetry.space_group_name_H-M   'P 1'
#
loop_
_entity.id
_entity.type
_entity.pdbx_description
1 polymer ?
#
loop_
_entity_poly.entity_id
_entity_poly.type
_entity_poly.pdbx_seq_one_letter_code
_entity_poly.pdbx_strand_id
1 'polypeptide(L)'
;MKKIAKIVLVSFSLLIFIIAVLIFRPVPIVSENKAISESGIVKEIYSNKGNDVIFVMENNERRFYINRGLENGLELNNLKEKLIGNAIVVKYPNYWTPLDWNNSVRHISKVEFNDEILFNELKK
;
A
#
# COMPACT_ATOMS: atom_id res chain seq x y z
N MET A 1 42.30 16.36 11.05
CA MET A 1 41.36 16.63 9.95
C MET A 1 41.05 15.42 9.07
N LYS A 2 42.07 14.67 8.67
CA LYS A 2 41.81 13.46 7.82
C LYS A 2 40.95 12.39 8.51
N LYS A 3 41.06 12.23 9.83
CA LYS A 3 40.24 11.28 10.60
C LYS A 3 38.76 11.70 10.65
N ILE A 4 38.50 12.99 10.85
CA ILE A 4 37.16 13.55 10.92
C ILE A 4 36.48 13.41 9.54
N ALA A 5 37.19 13.70 8.45
CA ALA A 5 36.67 13.55 7.11
C ALA A 5 36.30 12.12 6.79
N LYS A 6 37.09 11.12 7.21
CA LYS A 6 36.79 9.70 7.06
C LYS A 6 35.54 9.29 7.86
N ILE A 7 35.45 9.76 9.11
CA ILE A 7 34.29 9.47 9.97
C ILE A 7 33.01 10.04 9.34
N VAL A 8 33.08 11.30 8.89
CA VAL A 8 31.93 11.94 8.22
C VAL A 8 31.53 11.18 6.97
N LEU A 9 32.50 10.79 6.14
CA LEU A 9 32.24 10.03 4.92
C LEU A 9 31.60 8.67 5.20
N VAL A 10 32.12 7.94 6.17
CA VAL A 10 31.59 6.61 6.56
C VAL A 10 30.18 6.76 7.13
N SER A 11 29.97 7.76 8.00
CA SER A 11 28.65 8.01 8.60
C SER A 11 27.61 8.39 7.55
N PHE A 12 27.99 9.22 6.58
CA PHE A 12 27.13 9.63 5.49
C PHE A 12 26.78 8.45 4.57
N SER A 13 27.77 7.62 4.24
CA SER A 13 27.55 6.42 3.43
C SER A 13 26.63 5.42 4.12
N LEU A 14 26.80 5.26 5.44
CA LEU A 14 25.94 4.39 6.23
C LEU A 14 24.51 4.90 6.26
N LEU A 15 24.32 6.21 6.41
CA LEU A 15 22.99 6.83 6.38
C LEU A 15 22.30 6.60 5.03
N ILE A 16 23.01 6.80 3.93
CA ILE A 16 22.49 6.55 2.58
C ILE A 16 22.09 5.07 2.44
N PHE A 17 22.92 4.16 2.94
CA PHE A 17 22.63 2.72 2.88
C PHE A 17 21.37 2.36 3.66
N ILE A 18 21.19 2.91 4.86
CA ILE A 18 19.99 2.69 5.68
C ILE A 18 18.75 3.19 4.96
N ILE A 19 18.82 4.40 4.38
CA ILE A 19 17.70 4.97 3.60
C ILE A 19 17.37 4.09 2.39
N ALA A 20 18.39 3.62 1.68
CA ALA A 20 18.19 2.73 0.53
C ALA A 20 17.51 1.42 0.93
N VAL A 21 17.90 0.82 2.04
CA VAL A 21 17.28 -0.40 2.57
C VAL A 21 15.79 -0.16 2.88
N LEU A 22 15.47 0.99 3.50
CA LEU A 22 14.09 1.34 3.82
C LEU A 22 13.24 1.59 2.56
N ILE A 23 13.82 2.19 1.53
CA ILE A 23 13.12 2.49 0.27
C ILE A 23 12.83 1.20 -0.53
N PHE A 24 13.83 0.32 -0.64
CA PHE A 24 13.72 -0.89 -1.46
C PHE A 24 13.21 -2.11 -0.70
N ARG A 25 12.89 -1.95 0.55
CA ARG A 25 12.30 -3.01 1.34
C ARG A 25 10.92 -3.39 0.79
N PRO A 26 10.65 -4.70 0.54
CA PRO A 26 9.33 -5.10 0.04
C PRO A 26 8.26 -4.89 1.10
N VAL A 27 7.02 -4.63 0.65
CA VAL A 27 5.87 -4.55 1.55
C VAL A 27 5.66 -5.91 2.20
N PRO A 28 5.58 -5.99 3.53
CA PRO A 28 5.46 -7.27 4.21
C PRO A 28 4.11 -7.94 3.96
N ILE A 29 4.14 -9.27 3.82
CA ILE A 29 2.93 -10.07 3.80
C ILE A 29 2.65 -10.47 5.25
N VAL A 30 1.52 -9.99 5.77
CA VAL A 30 1.15 -10.22 7.18
C VAL A 30 -0.06 -11.14 7.28
N SER A 31 -0.26 -11.71 8.46
CA SER A 31 -1.46 -12.48 8.77
C SER A 31 -2.64 -11.55 9.07
N GLU A 32 -3.85 -12.07 8.98
CA GLU A 32 -5.06 -11.26 9.16
C GLU A 32 -5.11 -10.54 10.52
N ASN A 33 -4.68 -11.19 11.59
CA ASN A 33 -4.67 -10.60 12.93
C ASN A 33 -3.64 -9.47 13.09
N LYS A 34 -2.66 -9.37 12.20
CA LYS A 34 -1.66 -8.31 12.21
C LYS A 34 -1.96 -7.20 11.22
N ALA A 35 -2.90 -7.39 10.31
CA ALA A 35 -3.29 -6.39 9.34
C ALA A 35 -4.16 -5.31 10.00
N ILE A 36 -4.00 -4.07 9.51
CA ILE A 36 -4.88 -2.97 9.89
C ILE A 36 -6.13 -3.07 9.02
N SER A 37 -7.31 -2.98 9.65
CA SER A 37 -8.59 -3.01 8.96
C SER A 37 -9.20 -1.61 8.93
N GLU A 38 -9.65 -1.17 7.76
CA GLU A 38 -10.28 0.13 7.60
C GLU A 38 -11.46 -0.01 6.65
N SER A 39 -12.59 0.59 7.00
CA SER A 39 -13.79 0.56 6.17
C SER A 39 -14.11 1.96 5.65
N GLY A 40 -14.79 2.02 4.52
CA GLY A 40 -15.18 3.29 3.92
C GLY A 40 -16.01 3.09 2.66
N ILE A 41 -16.64 4.17 2.22
CA ILE A 41 -17.44 4.19 0.99
C ILE A 41 -16.51 4.55 -0.16
N VAL A 42 -16.53 3.76 -1.22
CA VAL A 42 -15.70 3.98 -2.40
C VAL A 42 -16.24 5.15 -3.21
N LYS A 43 -15.39 6.15 -3.41
CA LYS A 43 -15.71 7.32 -4.23
C LYS A 43 -15.26 7.14 -5.67
N GLU A 44 -14.08 6.57 -5.88
CA GLU A 44 -13.47 6.43 -7.19
C GLU A 44 -12.55 5.21 -7.21
N ILE A 45 -12.46 4.57 -8.36
CA ILE A 45 -11.50 3.49 -8.62
C ILE A 45 -10.85 3.80 -9.96
N TYR A 46 -9.52 3.74 -10.01
CA TYR A 46 -8.77 3.94 -11.25
C TYR A 46 -7.53 3.06 -11.28
N SER A 47 -6.89 2.98 -12.42
CA SER A 47 -5.63 2.25 -12.59
C SER A 47 -4.53 3.18 -13.08
N ASN A 48 -3.28 2.75 -12.88
CA ASN A 48 -2.10 3.47 -13.35
C ASN A 48 -1.34 2.64 -14.40
N LYS A 49 -0.21 3.17 -14.85
CA LYS A 49 0.63 2.50 -15.85
C LYS A 49 1.22 1.17 -15.38
N GLY A 50 1.34 0.96 -14.06
CA GLY A 50 1.84 -0.28 -13.47
C GLY A 50 0.76 -1.33 -13.26
N ASN A 51 -0.45 -1.10 -13.77
CA ASN A 51 -1.61 -2.00 -13.61
C ASN A 51 -2.08 -2.15 -12.15
N ASP A 52 -1.73 -1.19 -11.29
CA ASP A 52 -2.28 -1.12 -9.94
C ASP A 52 -3.73 -0.67 -10.00
N VAL A 53 -4.54 -1.16 -9.06
CA VAL A 53 -5.90 -0.68 -8.86
C VAL A 53 -5.92 0.23 -7.64
N ILE A 54 -6.33 1.48 -7.82
CA ILE A 54 -6.31 2.50 -6.79
C ILE A 54 -7.75 2.83 -6.36
N PHE A 55 -7.99 2.83 -5.05
CA PHE A 55 -9.27 3.14 -4.43
C PHE A 55 -9.19 4.49 -3.72
N VAL A 56 -10.18 5.35 -3.99
CA VAL A 56 -10.40 6.61 -3.27
C VAL A 56 -11.66 6.44 -2.44
N MET A 57 -11.56 6.64 -1.14
CA MET A 57 -12.69 6.56 -0.21
C MET A 57 -13.25 7.95 0.07
N GLU A 58 -14.54 8.05 0.38
CA GLU A 58 -15.16 9.29 0.82
C GLU A 58 -14.56 9.72 2.17
N ASN A 59 -14.30 11.02 2.31
CA ASN A 59 -13.78 11.64 3.54
C ASN A 59 -12.46 11.03 4.03
N ASN A 60 -11.66 10.49 3.11
CA ASN A 60 -10.37 9.90 3.43
C ASN A 60 -9.32 10.42 2.45
N GLU A 61 -8.28 11.05 2.98
CA GLU A 61 -7.19 11.60 2.17
C GLU A 61 -6.23 10.53 1.66
N ARG A 62 -6.26 9.34 2.26
CA ARG A 62 -5.41 8.24 1.84
C ARG A 62 -5.88 7.61 0.55
N ARG A 63 -4.91 7.08 -0.20
CA ARG A 63 -5.16 6.22 -1.35
C ARG A 63 -4.84 4.79 -0.96
N PHE A 64 -5.67 3.87 -1.41
CA PHE A 64 -5.46 2.43 -1.18
C PHE A 64 -5.25 1.78 -2.53
N TYR A 65 -4.22 0.95 -2.67
CA TYR A 65 -3.95 0.32 -3.95
C TYR A 65 -3.70 -1.17 -3.83
N ILE A 66 -4.14 -1.91 -4.86
CA ILE A 66 -3.79 -3.31 -5.05
C ILE A 66 -2.65 -3.35 -6.06
N ASN A 67 -1.49 -3.83 -5.63
CA ASN A 67 -0.31 -3.92 -6.48
C ASN A 67 -0.59 -4.86 -7.66
N ARG A 68 -0.46 -4.34 -8.87
CA ARG A 68 -0.71 -5.08 -10.10
C ARG A 68 -2.07 -5.80 -10.11
N GLY A 69 -3.10 -5.13 -9.58
CA GLY A 69 -4.44 -5.72 -9.46
C GLY A 69 -5.00 -6.19 -10.79
N LEU A 70 -4.77 -5.45 -11.88
CA LEU A 70 -5.25 -5.84 -13.21
C LEU A 70 -4.55 -7.09 -13.75
N GLU A 71 -3.32 -7.35 -13.33
CA GLU A 71 -2.58 -8.56 -13.70
C GLU A 71 -3.00 -9.77 -12.85
N ASN A 72 -3.69 -9.53 -11.74
CA ASN A 72 -4.15 -10.56 -10.81
C ASN A 72 -5.63 -10.91 -10.98
N GLY A 73 -6.16 -10.69 -12.16
CA GLY A 73 -7.51 -11.10 -12.50
C GLY A 73 -8.62 -10.11 -12.15
N LEU A 74 -8.27 -8.92 -11.66
CA LEU A 74 -9.26 -7.89 -11.37
C LEU A 74 -9.58 -7.11 -12.65
N GLU A 75 -10.86 -6.81 -12.83
CA GLU A 75 -11.33 -6.02 -13.96
C GLU A 75 -11.88 -4.69 -13.47
N LEU A 76 -11.32 -3.60 -14.00
CA LEU A 76 -11.59 -2.26 -13.52
C LEU A 76 -13.07 -1.89 -13.61
N ASN A 77 -13.73 -2.16 -14.74
CA ASN A 77 -15.13 -1.82 -14.94
C ASN A 77 -16.05 -2.58 -13.99
N ASN A 78 -15.79 -3.85 -13.75
CA ASN A 78 -16.53 -4.66 -12.78
C ASN A 78 -16.41 -4.11 -11.37
N LEU A 79 -15.20 -3.71 -10.97
CA LEU A 79 -14.95 -3.12 -9.66
C LEU A 79 -15.70 -1.79 -9.52
N LYS A 80 -15.68 -0.95 -10.55
CA LYS A 80 -16.38 0.34 -10.53
C LYS A 80 -17.89 0.16 -10.37
N GLU A 81 -18.49 -0.74 -11.17
CA GLU A 81 -19.92 -0.99 -11.11
C GLU A 81 -20.36 -1.56 -9.76
N LYS A 82 -19.54 -2.42 -9.19
CA LYS A 82 -19.86 -3.14 -7.95
C LYS A 82 -19.61 -2.31 -6.70
N LEU A 83 -18.55 -1.50 -6.67
CA LEU A 83 -18.04 -0.93 -5.44
C LEU A 83 -18.26 0.57 -5.29
N ILE A 84 -18.32 1.37 -6.37
CA ILE A 84 -18.48 2.82 -6.24
C ILE A 84 -19.82 3.12 -5.57
N GLY A 85 -19.77 3.94 -4.52
CA GLY A 85 -20.95 4.28 -3.71
C GLY A 85 -21.25 3.28 -2.61
N ASN A 86 -20.50 2.20 -2.50
CA ASN A 86 -20.71 1.15 -1.53
C ASN A 86 -19.58 1.09 -0.49
N ALA A 87 -19.89 0.59 0.70
CA ALA A 87 -18.91 0.42 1.77
C ALA A 87 -18.11 -0.87 1.53
N ILE A 88 -16.79 -0.76 1.64
CA ILE A 88 -15.89 -1.91 1.59
C ILE A 88 -14.99 -1.91 2.82
N VAL A 89 -14.37 -3.06 3.07
CA VAL A 89 -13.34 -3.20 4.10
C VAL A 89 -12.02 -3.53 3.40
N VAL A 90 -11.00 -2.72 3.68
CA VAL A 90 -9.65 -2.96 3.20
C VAL A 90 -8.76 -3.33 4.38
N LYS A 91 -7.86 -4.27 4.17
CA LYS A 91 -6.86 -4.66 5.17
C LYS A 91 -5.48 -4.48 4.57
N TYR A 92 -4.57 -3.95 5.36
CA TYR A 92 -3.21 -3.63 4.91
C TYR A 92 -2.20 -3.80 6.04
N PRO A 93 -0.92 -4.05 5.70
CA PRO A 93 0.12 -4.17 6.71
C PRO A 93 0.46 -2.80 7.31
N ASN A 94 0.87 -2.80 8.57
CA ASN A 94 1.45 -1.60 9.17
C ASN A 94 2.87 -1.45 8.65
N TYR A 95 3.03 -0.62 7.62
CA TYR A 95 4.26 -0.49 6.86
C TYR A 95 4.54 0.99 6.58
N TRP A 96 5.78 1.41 6.82
CA TRP A 96 6.22 2.78 6.55
C TRP A 96 7.42 2.76 5.62
N THR A 97 7.49 3.75 4.73
CA THR A 97 8.63 3.98 3.84
C THR A 97 8.94 5.47 3.73
N PRO A 98 10.22 5.86 3.55
CA PRO A 98 10.56 7.27 3.32
C PRO A 98 9.92 7.86 2.06
N LEU A 99 9.53 7.03 1.10
CA LEU A 99 8.86 7.46 -0.14
C LEU A 99 7.43 7.93 0.11
N ASP A 100 6.82 7.50 1.21
CA ASP A 100 5.48 7.91 1.62
C ASP A 100 5.51 8.27 3.11
N TRP A 101 6.11 9.41 3.40
CA TRP A 101 6.44 9.85 4.76
C TRP A 101 5.23 9.90 5.69
N ASN A 102 4.08 10.38 5.18
CA ASN A 102 2.86 10.59 5.96
C ASN A 102 1.84 9.46 5.82
N ASN A 103 2.23 8.32 5.27
CA ASN A 103 1.33 7.18 5.03
C ASN A 103 0.08 7.56 4.22
N SER A 104 0.25 8.40 3.20
CA SER A 104 -0.83 8.82 2.33
C SER A 104 -1.31 7.74 1.37
N VAL A 105 -0.48 6.72 1.14
CA VAL A 105 -0.77 5.59 0.25
C VAL A 105 -0.59 4.29 1.03
N ARG A 106 -1.60 3.41 0.95
CA ARG A 106 -1.56 2.11 1.63
C ARG A 106 -1.65 0.97 0.63
N HIS A 107 -0.76 0.01 0.78
CA HIS A 107 -0.75 -1.23 0.01
C HIS A 107 -1.81 -2.18 0.56
N ILE A 108 -2.83 -2.50 -0.24
CA ILE A 108 -3.92 -3.37 0.18
C ILE A 108 -3.47 -4.83 0.19
N SER A 109 -3.76 -5.55 1.26
CA SER A 109 -3.57 -6.99 1.36
C SER A 109 -4.87 -7.76 1.17
N LYS A 110 -6.02 -7.16 1.48
CA LYS A 110 -7.32 -7.80 1.35
C LYS A 110 -8.42 -6.77 1.12
N VAL A 111 -9.38 -7.09 0.25
CA VAL A 111 -10.59 -6.29 0.04
C VAL A 111 -11.81 -7.19 0.23
N GLU A 112 -12.73 -6.75 1.07
CA GLU A 112 -14.00 -7.43 1.34
C GLU A 112 -15.19 -6.52 1.03
N PHE A 113 -16.23 -7.09 0.44
CA PHE A 113 -17.50 -6.42 0.15
C PHE A 113 -18.64 -7.41 0.35
N ASN A 114 -19.59 -7.09 1.25
CA ASN A 114 -20.76 -7.94 1.53
C ASN A 114 -20.38 -9.42 1.78
N ASP A 115 -19.40 -9.65 2.65
CA ASP A 115 -18.89 -10.97 2.98
C ASP A 115 -18.20 -11.70 1.83
N GLU A 116 -18.06 -11.05 0.66
CA GLU A 116 -17.29 -11.54 -0.47
C GLU A 116 -15.85 -11.04 -0.39
N ILE A 117 -14.90 -11.92 -0.59
CA ILE A 117 -13.48 -11.57 -0.67
C ILE A 117 -13.14 -11.31 -2.12
N LEU A 118 -12.84 -10.05 -2.46
CA LEU A 118 -12.51 -9.65 -3.83
C LEU A 118 -11.03 -9.81 -4.14
N PHE A 119 -10.20 -9.67 -3.12
CA PHE A 119 -8.74 -9.79 -3.23
C PHE A 119 -8.17 -10.18 -1.88
N ASN A 120 -7.20 -11.10 -1.86
CA ASN A 120 -6.56 -11.54 -0.62
C ASN A 120 -5.14 -12.05 -0.89
N GLU A 121 -4.15 -11.37 -0.33
CA GLU A 121 -2.76 -11.82 -0.31
C GLU A 121 -2.22 -11.96 1.12
N LEU A 122 -3.11 -12.00 2.12
CA LEU A 122 -2.72 -12.18 3.50
C LEU A 122 -2.09 -13.56 3.70
N LYS A 123 -1.16 -13.61 4.65
CA LYS A 123 -0.51 -14.86 5.04
C LYS A 123 -1.52 -15.76 5.76
N LYS A 124 -1.53 -17.01 5.37
CA LYS A 124 -2.38 -18.02 6.01
C LYS A 124 -1.86 -18.45 7.37
#